data_ea9d81b16645013328265cab8ebbe531
#
_entry.id   ea9d81b16645013328265cab8ebbe531
#
_cell.length_a   1.000
_cell.length_b   1.000
_cell.length_c   1.000
_cell.angle_alpha   90.00
_cell.angle_beta   90.00
_cell.angle_gamma   90.00
#
_symmetry.space_group_name_H-M   'P 1'
#
loop_
_entity.id
_entity.type
_entity.pdbx_description
1 polymer ?
#
loop_
_entity_poly.entity_id
_entity_poly.type
_entity_poly.pdbx_seq_one_letter_code
_entity_poly.pdbx_strand_id
1 'polypeptide(L)'
;MKRSTGVLGLLLFAMVGCADDKELQTEFGSAKSVREYRQVVEDVIVEANAIEREARERAVGSTGQASGENLSPVYRQLRPRLVALIAKMESIESPKKLADMHADVLAALGLRLAAYDLVIEGWQIEHQQTFEDAQPLYIDAAKKLNEGTGILLQVNEVLLEVDIALAEAEGRSLLS
;
A
#
# COMPACT_ATOMS: atom_id res chain seq x y z
N MET A 1 61.51 33.17 49.80
CA MET A 1 60.93 31.81 50.02
C MET A 1 59.46 31.84 49.68
N LYS A 2 59.07 31.36 48.50
CA LYS A 2 57.63 31.08 48.16
C LYS A 2 57.58 29.77 47.39
N ARG A 3 56.95 28.79 48.01
CA ARG A 3 56.69 27.46 47.42
C ARG A 3 55.52 27.58 46.50
N SER A 4 55.70 27.20 45.24
CA SER A 4 54.62 27.04 44.27
C SER A 4 54.26 25.56 44.21
N THR A 5 53.04 25.26 44.59
CA THR A 5 52.46 23.94 44.55
C THR A 5 51.73 23.78 43.19
N GLY A 6 52.32 22.96 42.31
CA GLY A 6 51.68 22.61 41.03
C GLY A 6 50.59 21.56 41.24
N VAL A 7 49.38 21.90 40.84
CA VAL A 7 48.25 20.97 40.77
C VAL A 7 48.28 20.31 39.40
N LEU A 8 48.55 19.02 39.43
CA LEU A 8 48.52 18.16 38.26
C LEU A 8 47.04 17.78 37.97
N GLY A 9 46.42 18.45 37.02
CA GLY A 9 45.07 18.14 36.58
C GLY A 9 45.06 16.87 35.71
N LEU A 10 44.51 15.80 36.25
CA LEU A 10 44.28 14.54 35.55
C LEU A 10 43.05 14.70 34.64
N LEU A 11 43.29 14.91 33.34
CA LEU A 11 42.24 14.87 32.30
C LEU A 11 41.81 13.43 32.06
N LEU A 12 40.72 13.02 32.70
CA LEU A 12 39.99 11.80 32.33
C LEU A 12 39.28 12.05 31.00
N PHE A 13 39.88 11.56 29.92
CA PHE A 13 39.17 11.38 28.65
C PHE A 13 38.14 10.26 28.84
N ALA A 14 36.88 10.63 29.06
CA ALA A 14 35.77 9.73 28.89
C ALA A 14 35.67 9.38 27.41
N MET A 15 36.18 8.20 27.06
CA MET A 15 35.84 7.56 25.78
C MET A 15 34.35 7.29 25.81
N VAL A 16 33.55 8.19 25.24
CA VAL A 16 32.20 7.91 24.85
C VAL A 16 32.35 6.90 23.72
N GLY A 17 32.24 5.62 24.07
CA GLY A 17 32.12 4.55 23.09
C GLY A 17 30.89 4.86 22.23
N CYS A 18 31.12 5.16 20.94
CA CYS A 18 30.08 5.01 19.94
C CYS A 18 29.57 3.57 20.08
N ALA A 19 28.43 3.37 20.70
CA ALA A 19 27.68 2.15 20.51
C ALA A 19 27.43 2.09 19.01
N ASP A 20 28.06 1.13 18.33
CA ASP A 20 27.65 0.72 17.00
C ASP A 20 26.17 0.35 17.14
N ASP A 21 25.28 1.25 16.75
CA ASP A 21 23.88 0.95 16.51
C ASP A 21 23.85 -0.06 15.35
N LYS A 22 24.04 -1.34 15.69
CA LYS A 22 23.84 -2.42 14.72
C LYS A 22 22.42 -2.29 14.26
N GLU A 23 22.24 -1.77 13.06
CA GLU A 23 20.93 -1.67 12.43
C GLU A 23 20.28 -3.05 12.45
N LEU A 24 19.12 -3.16 13.11
CA LEU A 24 18.38 -4.40 13.21
C LEU A 24 18.07 -4.92 11.80
N GLN A 25 18.35 -6.20 11.58
CA GLN A 25 18.14 -6.85 10.29
C GLN A 25 16.96 -7.83 10.39
N THR A 26 16.15 -7.84 9.36
CA THR A 26 15.13 -8.86 9.10
C THR A 26 15.57 -9.72 7.91
N GLU A 27 14.87 -10.79 7.63
CA GLU A 27 15.07 -11.54 6.40
C GLU A 27 14.77 -10.72 5.12
N PHE A 28 13.95 -9.67 5.21
CA PHE A 28 13.58 -8.80 4.10
C PHE A 28 14.52 -7.61 3.89
N GLY A 29 15.44 -7.35 4.83
CA GLY A 29 16.37 -6.24 4.80
C GLY A 29 16.49 -5.52 6.14
N SER A 30 16.99 -4.28 6.15
CA SER A 30 17.08 -3.51 7.39
C SER A 30 15.68 -3.26 7.96
N ALA A 31 15.51 -3.48 9.26
CA ALA A 31 14.20 -3.34 9.92
C ALA A 31 13.60 -1.95 9.73
N LYS A 32 14.42 -0.90 9.66
CA LYS A 32 13.98 0.46 9.37
C LYS A 32 13.38 0.58 7.97
N SER A 33 14.13 0.18 6.94
CA SER A 33 13.68 0.27 5.55
C SER A 33 12.44 -0.59 5.30
N VAL A 34 12.40 -1.80 5.86
CA VAL A 34 11.25 -2.71 5.75
C VAL A 34 10.00 -2.11 6.41
N ARG A 35 10.14 -1.49 7.60
CA ARG A 35 9.02 -0.85 8.29
C ARG A 35 8.48 0.35 7.52
N GLU A 36 9.36 1.22 7.01
CA GLU A 36 8.98 2.38 6.21
C GLU A 36 8.23 1.96 4.95
N TYR A 37 8.75 0.97 4.24
CA TYR A 37 8.11 0.41 3.05
C TYR A 37 6.75 -0.25 3.37
N ARG A 38 6.70 -1.10 4.40
CA ARG A 38 5.48 -1.75 4.88
C ARG A 38 4.38 -0.75 5.20
N GLN A 39 4.72 0.35 5.88
CA GLN A 39 3.75 1.40 6.21
C GLN A 39 3.16 2.05 4.95
N VAL A 40 3.99 2.33 3.95
CA VAL A 40 3.50 2.93 2.71
C VAL A 40 2.59 1.98 1.94
N VAL A 41 2.92 0.69 1.89
CA VAL A 41 2.07 -0.34 1.25
C VAL A 41 0.72 -0.44 1.97
N GLU A 42 0.73 -0.47 3.31
CA GLU A 42 -0.51 -0.49 4.11
C GLU A 42 -1.39 0.74 3.81
N ASP A 43 -0.82 1.94 3.83
CA ASP A 43 -1.55 3.18 3.54
C ASP A 43 -2.19 3.14 2.15
N VAL A 44 -1.47 2.61 1.15
CA VAL A 44 -1.99 2.47 -0.22
C VAL A 44 -3.14 1.48 -0.29
N ILE A 45 -3.03 0.32 0.38
CA ILE A 45 -4.09 -0.70 0.41
C ILE A 45 -5.33 -0.15 1.14
N VAL A 46 -5.15 0.52 2.27
CA VAL A 46 -6.24 1.13 3.05
C VAL A 46 -6.98 2.15 2.20
N GLU A 47 -6.27 3.04 1.53
CA GLU A 47 -6.87 4.05 0.65
C GLU A 47 -7.56 3.42 -0.56
N ALA A 48 -6.94 2.43 -1.22
CA ALA A 48 -7.55 1.70 -2.33
C ALA A 48 -8.87 1.01 -1.94
N ASN A 49 -8.92 0.44 -0.74
CA ASN A 49 -10.15 -0.17 -0.20
C ASN A 49 -11.18 0.89 0.21
N ALA A 50 -10.75 2.06 0.69
CA ALA A 50 -11.64 3.18 0.98
C ALA A 50 -12.30 3.72 -0.31
N ILE A 51 -11.53 3.85 -1.40
CA ILE A 51 -12.04 4.24 -2.72
C ILE A 51 -13.10 3.26 -3.20
N GLU A 52 -12.85 1.94 -3.09
CA GLU A 52 -13.78 0.91 -3.52
C GLU A 52 -15.06 0.89 -2.66
N ARG A 53 -14.93 1.09 -1.36
CA ARG A 53 -16.08 1.22 -0.45
C ARG A 53 -16.92 2.45 -0.81
N GLU A 54 -16.28 3.61 -1.00
CA GLU A 54 -16.95 4.84 -1.41
C GLU A 54 -17.68 4.66 -2.74
N ALA A 55 -17.07 3.96 -3.69
CA ALA A 55 -17.70 3.66 -4.98
C ALA A 55 -18.99 2.88 -4.80
N ARG A 56 -18.97 1.81 -3.99
CA ARG A 56 -20.15 1.00 -3.70
C ARG A 56 -21.24 1.78 -2.98
N GLU A 57 -20.89 2.52 -1.93
CA GLU A 57 -21.85 3.31 -1.17
C GLU A 57 -22.56 4.36 -2.03
N ARG A 58 -21.82 5.03 -2.91
CA ARG A 58 -22.37 6.05 -3.79
C ARG A 58 -23.15 5.49 -4.97
N ALA A 59 -22.76 4.31 -5.48
CA ALA A 59 -23.41 3.67 -6.62
C ALA A 59 -24.74 3.00 -6.29
N VAL A 60 -24.89 2.49 -5.07
CA VAL A 60 -26.12 1.81 -4.63
C VAL A 60 -27.30 2.79 -4.49
N GLY A 61 -27.02 4.06 -4.16
CA GLY A 61 -28.00 5.15 -4.15
C GLY A 61 -29.35 4.78 -3.55
N SER A 62 -30.41 5.44 -4.04
CA SER A 62 -31.80 5.21 -3.57
C SER A 62 -32.48 3.94 -4.14
N THR A 63 -31.90 3.32 -5.17
CA THR A 63 -32.49 2.16 -5.86
C THR A 63 -32.04 0.81 -5.31
N GLY A 64 -30.99 0.77 -4.48
CA GLY A 64 -30.44 -0.47 -3.94
C GLY A 64 -29.71 -1.34 -4.97
N GLN A 65 -29.56 -0.91 -6.21
CA GLN A 65 -28.89 -1.64 -7.28
C GLN A 65 -27.78 -0.80 -7.91
N ALA A 66 -26.61 -1.42 -8.11
CA ALA A 66 -25.54 -0.85 -8.89
C ALA A 66 -25.84 -1.02 -10.38
N SER A 67 -25.87 0.08 -11.12
CA SER A 67 -26.05 0.09 -12.59
C SER A 67 -24.90 0.86 -13.23
N GLY A 68 -24.70 0.68 -14.54
CA GLY A 68 -23.73 1.46 -15.30
C GLY A 68 -23.96 2.97 -15.17
N GLU A 69 -25.24 3.38 -15.14
CA GLU A 69 -25.69 4.76 -14.92
C GLU A 69 -25.17 5.34 -13.60
N ASN A 70 -25.29 4.58 -12.50
CA ASN A 70 -24.90 5.02 -11.18
C ASN A 70 -23.38 4.91 -10.96
N LEU A 71 -22.75 3.86 -11.48
CA LEU A 71 -21.32 3.58 -11.30
C LEU A 71 -20.43 4.50 -12.14
N SER A 72 -20.79 4.75 -13.41
CA SER A 72 -19.92 5.50 -14.34
C SER A 72 -19.54 6.90 -13.82
N PRO A 73 -20.47 7.76 -13.35
CA PRO A 73 -20.09 9.08 -12.82
C PRO A 73 -19.25 8.97 -11.55
N VAL A 74 -19.50 7.98 -10.70
CA VAL A 74 -18.73 7.74 -9.47
C VAL A 74 -17.30 7.31 -9.82
N TYR A 75 -17.14 6.34 -10.71
CA TYR A 75 -15.83 5.87 -11.14
C TYR A 75 -15.01 6.95 -11.85
N ARG A 76 -15.63 7.81 -12.67
CA ARG A 76 -14.95 8.97 -13.26
C ARG A 76 -14.37 9.91 -12.20
N GLN A 77 -15.08 10.11 -11.09
CA GLN A 77 -14.61 10.98 -9.99
C GLN A 77 -13.53 10.31 -9.14
N LEU A 78 -13.59 9.00 -8.94
CA LEU A 78 -12.64 8.27 -8.10
C LEU A 78 -11.39 7.81 -8.85
N ARG A 79 -11.48 7.65 -10.18
CA ARG A 79 -10.36 7.23 -11.04
C ARG A 79 -9.05 7.99 -10.81
N PRO A 80 -9.03 9.33 -10.68
CA PRO A 80 -7.79 10.06 -10.42
C PRO A 80 -7.10 9.67 -9.13
N ARG A 81 -7.86 9.28 -8.09
CA ARG A 81 -7.29 8.80 -6.82
C ARG A 81 -6.57 7.47 -6.99
N LEU A 82 -7.14 6.52 -7.77
CA LEU A 82 -6.44 5.27 -8.10
C LEU A 82 -5.16 5.53 -8.89
N VAL A 83 -5.20 6.44 -9.88
CA VAL A 83 -4.00 6.84 -10.64
C VAL A 83 -2.94 7.41 -9.71
N ALA A 84 -3.32 8.24 -8.74
CA ALA A 84 -2.38 8.79 -7.77
C ALA A 84 -1.77 7.72 -6.86
N LEU A 85 -2.54 6.67 -6.48
CA LEU A 85 -2.00 5.54 -5.70
C LEU A 85 -1.00 4.70 -6.51
N ILE A 86 -1.28 4.45 -7.79
CA ILE A 86 -0.35 3.78 -8.71
C ILE A 86 0.95 4.58 -8.80
N ALA A 87 0.87 5.88 -9.08
CA ALA A 87 2.04 6.75 -9.16
C ALA A 87 2.82 6.82 -7.84
N LYS A 88 2.13 6.81 -6.70
CA LYS A 88 2.76 6.72 -5.38
C LYS A 88 3.56 5.42 -5.25
N MET A 89 2.97 4.27 -5.60
CA MET A 89 3.67 2.99 -5.54
C MET A 89 4.85 2.92 -6.51
N GLU A 90 4.71 3.38 -7.76
CA GLU A 90 5.78 3.41 -8.76
C GLU A 90 6.97 4.30 -8.33
N SER A 91 6.73 5.30 -7.47
CA SER A 91 7.79 6.20 -6.98
C SER A 91 8.61 5.63 -5.82
N ILE A 92 8.24 4.48 -5.28
CA ILE A 92 8.86 3.88 -4.10
C ILE A 92 9.79 2.75 -4.52
N GLU A 93 10.99 2.75 -3.98
CA GLU A 93 11.91 1.62 -4.10
C GLU A 93 11.54 0.56 -3.07
N SER A 94 11.21 -0.66 -3.54
CA SER A 94 10.92 -1.78 -2.66
C SER A 94 12.20 -2.44 -2.14
N PRO A 95 12.21 -2.99 -0.91
CA PRO A 95 13.25 -3.92 -0.50
C PRO A 95 13.31 -5.09 -1.51
N LYS A 96 14.53 -5.51 -1.86
CA LYS A 96 14.74 -6.49 -2.93
C LYS A 96 13.91 -7.77 -2.79
N LYS A 97 13.73 -8.25 -1.56
CA LYS A 97 12.96 -9.47 -1.27
C LYS A 97 11.45 -9.25 -1.24
N LEU A 98 10.97 -8.00 -1.33
CA LEU A 98 9.57 -7.63 -1.41
C LEU A 98 9.19 -7.11 -2.80
N ALA A 99 10.05 -7.30 -3.80
CA ALA A 99 9.81 -6.82 -5.17
C ALA A 99 8.57 -7.47 -5.81
N ASP A 100 8.35 -8.76 -5.57
CA ASP A 100 7.17 -9.48 -6.10
C ASP A 100 5.89 -8.93 -5.44
N MET A 101 5.87 -8.75 -4.12
CA MET A 101 4.74 -8.12 -3.42
C MET A 101 4.48 -6.69 -3.94
N HIS A 102 5.53 -5.92 -4.23
CA HIS A 102 5.39 -4.59 -4.83
C HIS A 102 4.72 -4.65 -6.21
N ALA A 103 5.14 -5.57 -7.05
CA ALA A 103 4.52 -5.80 -8.36
C ALA A 103 3.05 -6.23 -8.23
N ASP A 104 2.72 -7.05 -7.26
CA ASP A 104 1.36 -7.49 -6.98
C ASP A 104 0.46 -6.33 -6.56
N VAL A 105 0.94 -5.41 -5.71
CA VAL A 105 0.18 -4.20 -5.35
C VAL A 105 -0.10 -3.35 -6.59
N LEU A 106 0.90 -3.11 -7.45
CA LEU A 106 0.73 -2.37 -8.69
C LEU A 106 -0.25 -3.07 -9.64
N ALA A 107 -0.16 -4.40 -9.77
CA ALA A 107 -1.08 -5.19 -10.59
C ALA A 107 -2.52 -5.07 -10.10
N ALA A 108 -2.75 -5.19 -8.79
CA ALA A 108 -4.07 -5.07 -8.19
C ALA A 108 -4.69 -3.68 -8.40
N LEU A 109 -3.90 -2.61 -8.23
CA LEU A 109 -4.35 -1.24 -8.50
C LEU A 109 -4.65 -1.02 -9.98
N GLY A 110 -3.81 -1.56 -10.87
CA GLY A 110 -4.01 -1.53 -12.32
C GLY A 110 -5.29 -2.25 -12.75
N LEU A 111 -5.60 -3.40 -12.17
CA LEU A 111 -6.84 -4.13 -12.41
C LEU A 111 -8.07 -3.33 -11.96
N ARG A 112 -8.04 -2.69 -10.80
CA ARG A 112 -9.12 -1.81 -10.33
C ARG A 112 -9.32 -0.63 -11.26
N LEU A 113 -8.24 0.01 -11.70
CA LEU A 113 -8.31 1.13 -12.65
C LEU A 113 -8.93 0.70 -13.98
N ALA A 114 -8.47 -0.44 -14.54
CA ALA A 114 -9.02 -1.00 -15.77
C ALA A 114 -10.52 -1.37 -15.63
N ALA A 115 -10.93 -1.87 -14.47
CA ALA A 115 -12.34 -2.14 -14.19
C ALA A 115 -13.19 -0.86 -14.20
N TYR A 116 -12.68 0.24 -13.63
CA TYR A 116 -13.38 1.53 -13.67
C TYR A 116 -13.52 2.04 -15.10
N ASP A 117 -12.45 1.93 -15.91
CA ASP A 117 -12.47 2.34 -17.31
C ASP A 117 -13.49 1.52 -18.12
N LEU A 118 -13.57 0.20 -17.89
CA LEU A 118 -14.55 -0.67 -18.54
C LEU A 118 -16.01 -0.32 -18.18
N VAL A 119 -16.30 0.02 -16.93
CA VAL A 119 -17.66 0.44 -16.54
C VAL A 119 -18.01 1.79 -17.15
N ILE A 120 -17.05 2.72 -17.23
CA ILE A 120 -17.25 4.03 -17.86
C ILE A 120 -17.53 3.86 -19.36
N GLU A 121 -16.79 3.00 -20.05
CA GLU A 121 -16.97 2.68 -21.45
C GLU A 121 -18.30 1.93 -21.67
N GLY A 122 -18.58 0.92 -20.86
CA GLY A 122 -19.82 0.16 -20.93
C GLY A 122 -21.05 1.05 -20.83
N TRP A 123 -21.05 2.00 -19.90
CA TRP A 123 -22.14 2.96 -19.79
C TRP A 123 -22.30 3.86 -21.04
N GLN A 124 -21.20 4.24 -21.68
CA GLN A 124 -21.27 5.02 -22.93
C GLN A 124 -21.89 4.21 -24.06
N ILE A 125 -21.57 2.91 -24.16
CA ILE A 125 -22.13 2.01 -25.15
C ILE A 125 -23.62 1.75 -24.84
N GLU A 126 -23.98 1.43 -23.61
CA GLU A 126 -25.36 1.20 -23.18
C GLU A 126 -26.26 2.40 -23.48
N HIS A 127 -25.75 3.61 -23.26
CA HIS A 127 -26.50 4.84 -23.50
C HIS A 127 -26.70 5.14 -25.00
N GLN A 128 -25.78 4.72 -25.86
CA GLN A 128 -25.81 4.96 -27.31
C GLN A 128 -26.44 3.81 -28.11
N GLN A 129 -26.42 2.61 -27.57
CA GLN A 129 -26.83 1.37 -28.24
C GLN A 129 -27.76 0.57 -27.31
N THR A 130 -27.28 -0.59 -26.81
CA THR A 130 -28.09 -1.45 -25.93
C THR A 130 -27.28 -1.93 -24.72
N PHE A 131 -27.99 -2.43 -23.69
CA PHE A 131 -27.36 -3.10 -22.55
C PHE A 131 -26.58 -4.35 -22.98
N GLU A 132 -27.11 -5.10 -23.94
CA GLU A 132 -26.52 -6.34 -24.46
C GLU A 132 -25.12 -6.06 -25.05
N ASP A 133 -24.94 -4.93 -25.71
CA ASP A 133 -23.65 -4.52 -26.27
C ASP A 133 -22.65 -4.13 -25.18
N ALA A 134 -23.10 -3.56 -24.07
CA ALA A 134 -22.28 -3.14 -22.93
C ALA A 134 -21.98 -4.28 -21.95
N GLN A 135 -22.83 -5.30 -21.88
CA GLN A 135 -22.76 -6.37 -20.88
C GLN A 135 -21.38 -7.05 -20.79
N PRO A 136 -20.67 -7.37 -21.90
CA PRO A 136 -19.34 -7.98 -21.81
C PRO A 136 -18.34 -7.13 -21.04
N LEU A 137 -18.41 -5.80 -21.17
CA LEU A 137 -17.54 -4.87 -20.45
C LEU A 137 -17.81 -4.88 -18.95
N TYR A 138 -19.07 -4.92 -18.54
CA TYR A 138 -19.44 -5.01 -17.13
C TYR A 138 -19.00 -6.35 -16.50
N ILE A 139 -19.10 -7.44 -17.24
CA ILE A 139 -18.62 -8.76 -16.80
C ILE A 139 -17.09 -8.72 -16.62
N ASP A 140 -16.35 -8.17 -17.59
CA ASP A 140 -14.89 -8.08 -17.50
C ASP A 140 -14.45 -7.13 -16.36
N ALA A 141 -15.15 -6.02 -16.17
CA ALA A 141 -14.92 -5.14 -15.04
C ALA A 141 -15.08 -5.86 -13.70
N ALA A 142 -16.15 -6.61 -13.50
CA ALA A 142 -16.38 -7.39 -12.29
C ALA A 142 -15.29 -8.45 -12.07
N LYS A 143 -14.84 -9.12 -13.13
CA LYS A 143 -13.73 -10.08 -13.08
C LYS A 143 -12.45 -9.42 -12.63
N LYS A 144 -12.09 -8.25 -13.20
CA LYS A 144 -10.88 -7.50 -12.81
C LYS A 144 -10.92 -7.01 -11.37
N LEU A 145 -12.08 -6.55 -10.87
CA LEU A 145 -12.23 -6.16 -9.46
C LEU A 145 -12.00 -7.36 -8.51
N ASN A 146 -12.56 -8.52 -8.86
CA ASN A 146 -12.39 -9.74 -8.07
C ASN A 146 -10.93 -10.22 -8.09
N GLU A 147 -10.29 -10.21 -9.25
CA GLU A 147 -8.88 -10.59 -9.40
C GLU A 147 -7.97 -9.66 -8.59
N GLY A 148 -8.13 -8.34 -8.73
CA GLY A 148 -7.37 -7.37 -7.95
C GLY A 148 -7.59 -7.50 -6.43
N THR A 149 -8.80 -7.86 -6.01
CA THR A 149 -9.09 -8.16 -4.59
C THR A 149 -8.37 -9.42 -4.13
N GLY A 150 -8.35 -10.47 -4.94
CA GLY A 150 -7.62 -11.71 -4.64
C GLY A 150 -6.11 -11.47 -4.48
N ILE A 151 -5.51 -10.67 -5.35
CA ILE A 151 -4.10 -10.29 -5.23
C ILE A 151 -3.83 -9.52 -3.93
N LEU A 152 -4.66 -8.54 -3.55
CA LEU A 152 -4.48 -7.81 -2.30
C LEU A 152 -4.63 -8.68 -1.05
N LEU A 153 -5.42 -9.76 -1.10
CA LEU A 153 -5.48 -10.73 -0.01
C LEU A 153 -4.14 -11.46 0.15
N GLN A 154 -3.50 -11.86 -0.95
CA GLN A 154 -2.17 -12.48 -0.93
C GLN A 154 -1.10 -11.50 -0.42
N VAL A 155 -1.16 -10.23 -0.83
CA VAL A 155 -0.28 -9.18 -0.31
C VAL A 155 -0.42 -9.04 1.21
N ASN A 156 -1.63 -9.12 1.77
CA ASN A 156 -1.84 -9.06 3.22
C ASN A 156 -1.18 -10.25 3.96
N GLU A 157 -1.12 -11.43 3.34
CA GLU A 157 -0.40 -12.58 3.92
C GLU A 157 1.11 -12.28 4.01
N VAL A 158 1.71 -11.71 2.94
CA VAL A 158 3.12 -11.30 2.96
C VAL A 158 3.37 -10.18 3.97
N LEU A 159 2.46 -9.21 4.10
CA LEU A 159 2.58 -8.16 5.12
C LEU A 159 2.57 -8.72 6.54
N LEU A 160 1.82 -9.78 6.81
CA LEU A 160 1.83 -10.47 8.09
C LEU A 160 3.21 -11.13 8.35
N GLU A 161 3.82 -11.76 7.35
CA GLU A 161 5.18 -12.31 7.47
C GLU A 161 6.20 -11.21 7.76
N VAL A 162 6.07 -10.06 7.10
CA VAL A 162 6.89 -8.87 7.35
C VAL A 162 6.74 -8.38 8.80
N ASP A 163 5.51 -8.35 9.33
CA ASP A 163 5.25 -7.93 10.71
C ASP A 163 5.87 -8.89 11.72
N ILE A 164 5.82 -10.19 11.46
CA ILE A 164 6.48 -11.21 12.28
C ILE A 164 8.00 -11.01 12.29
N ALA A 165 8.61 -10.87 11.12
CA ALA A 165 10.05 -10.66 10.99
C ALA A 165 10.53 -9.37 11.68
N LEU A 166 9.74 -8.30 11.60
CA LEU A 166 10.02 -7.04 12.31
C LEU A 166 9.95 -7.22 13.82
N ALA A 167 8.93 -7.93 14.32
CA ALA A 167 8.77 -8.19 15.75
C ALA A 167 9.92 -9.05 16.31
N GLU A 168 10.31 -10.08 15.58
CA GLU A 168 11.45 -10.96 15.95
C GLU A 168 12.76 -10.16 16.01
N ALA A 169 13.03 -9.32 15.00
CA ALA A 169 14.22 -8.48 14.98
C ALA A 169 14.28 -7.50 16.17
N GLU A 170 13.13 -7.05 16.64
CA GLU A 170 13.01 -6.14 17.80
C GLU A 170 12.91 -6.87 19.14
N GLY A 171 12.96 -8.20 19.16
CA GLY A 171 12.81 -9.02 20.37
C GLY A 171 11.42 -8.95 21.01
N ARG A 172 10.39 -8.59 20.23
CA ARG A 172 8.99 -8.56 20.64
C ARG A 172 8.30 -9.88 20.30
N SER A 173 7.52 -10.43 21.22
CA SER A 173 6.65 -11.58 20.93
C SER A 173 5.31 -11.06 20.39
N LEU A 174 4.88 -11.55 19.23
CA LEU A 174 3.51 -11.29 18.71
C LEU A 174 2.47 -12.28 19.28
N LEU A 175 2.90 -13.21 20.15
CA LEU A 175 2.06 -14.30 20.69
C LEU A 175 1.64 -14.04 22.15
N SER A 176 1.41 -12.79 22.53
CA SER A 176 0.93 -12.45 23.88
C SER A 176 -0.56 -12.06 23.87
#